data_b89283515bcc69a988f63a2d21755093
#
_entry.id   b89283515bcc69a988f63a2d21755093
#
_cell.length_a   1.000
_cell.length_b   1.000
_cell.length_c   1.000
_cell.angle_alpha   90.00
_cell.angle_beta   90.00
_cell.angle_gamma   90.00
#
_symmetry.space_group_name_H-M   'P 1'
#
loop_
_entity.id
_entity.type
_entity.pdbx_description
1 polymer ?
#
loop_
_entity_poly.entity_id
_entity_poly.type
_entity_poly.pdbx_seq_one_letter_code
_entity_poly.pdbx_strand_id
1 'polypeptide(L)'
;MKKTILILFTCFATLILAAQPAENAAANAKKHTLLLMNPTARNLQTICFLMDNQLLSLPADYRLLGFYSKAQAYDFQESRTYIREAGKLNITLMECAEQPGEAVYGENPCSADFSEAFANSDGVVFFGGPDIPPSLYGQKTNLLTEITDYHRHTFEASFLFHLLGGHQNEAFAPLLEQNPEYLIVGICLGMQTMNVATGGTLIQDIPTQIYGQSTVEQALDANADDRHRNYYTNLGLDNDLIWGHFHRIKITADKIQAWIPPSDSTHPFVLSSHHQAAGSIGKGLVVAATGMDGKVVEIMIHEKYPNVIGFQFHPEPTYLYRADQKLNFQPLKPANQSYIDLYGGASGEHFNRNIWNWIGETLMH
;
A
#
# COMPACT_ATOMS: atom_id res chain seq x y z
N MET A 1 68.89 64.77 35.49
CA MET A 1 68.16 63.67 36.19
C MET A 1 66.69 63.70 35.73
N LYS A 2 66.34 62.89 34.77
CA LYS A 2 64.98 62.78 34.24
C LYS A 2 64.37 61.47 34.77
N LYS A 3 63.31 61.53 35.55
CA LYS A 3 62.56 60.33 36.03
C LYS A 3 61.55 59.91 34.97
N THR A 4 61.66 58.72 34.47
CA THR A 4 60.72 58.14 33.58
C THR A 4 59.67 57.35 34.38
N ILE A 5 58.43 57.72 34.27
CA ILE A 5 57.27 57.04 34.89
C ILE A 5 56.78 55.99 33.89
N LEU A 6 56.81 54.74 34.30
CA LEU A 6 56.25 53.61 33.54
C LEU A 6 54.80 53.42 33.96
N ILE A 7 53.87 53.67 33.06
CA ILE A 7 52.43 53.40 33.25
C ILE A 7 52.11 52.03 32.71
N LEU A 8 51.74 51.05 33.60
CA LEU A 8 51.28 49.76 33.29
C LEU A 8 49.75 49.82 32.90
N PHE A 9 49.44 49.56 31.65
CA PHE A 9 48.06 49.33 31.22
C PHE A 9 47.70 47.85 31.40
N THR A 10 46.85 47.54 32.37
CA THR A 10 46.22 46.23 32.52
C THR A 10 44.97 46.21 31.63
N CYS A 11 45.01 45.42 30.50
CA CYS A 11 43.87 45.12 29.70
C CYS A 11 43.04 44.00 30.34
N PHE A 12 41.88 44.35 30.87
CA PHE A 12 40.85 43.37 31.23
C PHE A 12 40.13 42.92 29.96
N ALA A 13 40.41 41.72 29.48
CA ALA A 13 39.64 41.06 28.43
C ALA A 13 38.42 40.40 29.12
N THR A 14 37.26 41.03 29.02
CA THR A 14 35.97 40.41 29.35
C THR A 14 35.61 39.41 28.27
N LEU A 15 35.72 38.11 28.60
CA LEU A 15 35.15 37.03 27.79
C LEU A 15 33.62 37.12 27.88
N ILE A 16 33.00 37.62 26.83
CA ILE A 16 31.55 37.49 26.64
C ILE A 16 31.33 36.08 26.05
N LEU A 17 30.93 35.11 26.89
CA LEU A 17 30.38 33.85 26.44
C LEU A 17 29.01 34.17 25.85
N ALA A 18 28.95 34.24 24.51
CA ALA A 18 27.68 34.27 23.81
C ALA A 18 27.00 32.87 23.99
N ALA A 19 25.98 32.84 24.83
CA ALA A 19 25.05 31.72 24.83
C ALA A 19 24.38 31.66 23.47
N GLN A 20 24.68 30.65 22.64
CA GLN A 20 23.91 30.34 21.45
C GLN A 20 22.51 29.92 21.91
N PRO A 21 21.46 30.49 21.31
CA PRO A 21 20.11 30.07 21.67
C PRO A 21 19.86 28.61 21.32
N ALA A 22 19.23 27.89 22.22
CA ALA A 22 18.82 26.49 22.10
C ALA A 22 17.66 26.32 21.11
N GLU A 23 17.58 27.13 20.06
CA GLU A 23 16.49 27.08 19.05
C GLU A 23 16.71 26.06 17.93
N ASN A 24 17.89 25.44 17.82
CA ASN A 24 18.16 24.49 16.72
C ASN A 24 17.96 23.01 17.06
N ALA A 25 17.57 22.67 18.29
CA ALA A 25 17.32 21.27 18.66
C ALA A 25 15.88 20.80 18.32
N ALA A 26 14.92 21.72 18.14
CA ALA A 26 13.55 21.37 17.76
C ALA A 26 13.32 21.29 16.24
N ALA A 27 14.28 21.75 15.44
CA ALA A 27 14.14 21.79 13.97
C ALA A 27 14.51 20.50 13.25
N ASN A 28 15.02 19.46 13.96
CA ASN A 28 15.46 18.18 13.39
C ASN A 28 14.73 16.96 13.97
N ALA A 29 13.57 17.10 14.59
CA ALA A 29 12.72 15.94 14.81
C ALA A 29 12.25 15.44 13.45
N LYS A 30 12.66 14.22 13.03
CA LYS A 30 12.18 13.55 11.84
C LYS A 30 10.66 13.56 11.91
N LYS A 31 10.02 14.27 10.98
CA LYS A 31 8.56 14.31 10.94
C LYS A 31 8.08 12.99 10.38
N HIS A 32 7.34 12.24 11.18
CA HIS A 32 6.75 10.98 10.76
C HIS A 32 5.89 11.16 9.51
N THR A 33 6.14 10.37 8.49
CA THR A 33 5.47 10.51 7.18
C THR A 33 5.12 9.14 6.60
N LEU A 34 3.86 8.97 6.21
CA LEU A 34 3.39 7.83 5.42
C LEU A 34 3.28 8.24 3.95
N LEU A 35 3.99 7.53 3.09
CA LEU A 35 3.94 7.71 1.65
C LEU A 35 2.72 6.95 1.08
N LEU A 36 1.97 7.61 0.21
CA LEU A 36 0.81 7.05 -0.46
C LEU A 36 1.05 7.06 -1.98
N MET A 37 1.19 5.89 -2.59
CA MET A 37 1.34 5.79 -4.03
C MET A 37 0.00 6.02 -4.71
N ASN A 38 0.02 6.62 -5.91
CA ASN A 38 -1.20 6.96 -6.66
C ASN A 38 -2.25 7.66 -5.79
N PRO A 39 -1.99 8.88 -5.28
CA PRO A 39 -2.80 9.57 -4.28
C PRO A 39 -4.06 10.20 -4.91
N THR A 40 -4.93 9.39 -5.50
CA THR A 40 -6.24 9.86 -6.00
C THR A 40 -7.09 10.42 -4.87
N ALA A 41 -8.05 11.28 -5.18
CA ALA A 41 -8.98 11.82 -4.18
C ALA A 41 -9.65 10.69 -3.36
N ARG A 42 -10.03 9.59 -4.03
CA ARG A 42 -10.62 8.41 -3.38
C ARG A 42 -9.66 7.74 -2.39
N ASN A 43 -8.40 7.53 -2.78
CA ASN A 43 -7.40 6.90 -1.91
C ASN A 43 -7.11 7.79 -0.68
N LEU A 44 -6.99 9.11 -0.88
CA LEU A 44 -6.81 10.07 0.22
C LEU A 44 -8.02 10.07 1.16
N GLN A 45 -9.25 10.10 0.62
CA GLN A 45 -10.48 10.01 1.42
C GLN A 45 -10.54 8.74 2.25
N THR A 46 -10.13 7.61 1.67
CA THR A 46 -10.10 6.31 2.35
C THR A 46 -9.13 6.32 3.54
N ILE A 47 -7.88 6.77 3.33
CA ILE A 47 -6.91 6.86 4.44
C ILE A 47 -7.37 7.85 5.50
N CYS A 48 -7.90 9.02 5.11
CA CYS A 48 -8.46 9.97 6.06
C CYS A 48 -9.61 9.35 6.87
N PHE A 49 -10.50 8.61 6.23
CA PHE A 49 -11.57 7.90 6.95
C PHE A 49 -11.02 6.92 7.98
N LEU A 50 -10.02 6.11 7.62
CA LEU A 50 -9.39 5.15 8.53
C LEU A 50 -8.75 5.85 9.74
N MET A 51 -8.09 6.99 9.52
CA MET A 51 -7.51 7.82 10.59
C MET A 51 -8.58 8.49 11.45
N ASP A 52 -9.56 9.15 10.84
CA ASP A 52 -10.63 9.89 11.53
C ASP A 52 -11.51 8.95 12.38
N ASN A 53 -11.61 7.66 12.02
CA ASN A 53 -12.34 6.62 12.78
C ASN A 53 -11.44 5.75 13.66
N GLN A 54 -10.18 6.14 13.87
CA GLN A 54 -9.22 5.44 14.74
C GLN A 54 -8.97 3.96 14.36
N LEU A 55 -9.18 3.63 13.09
CA LEU A 55 -8.81 2.33 12.53
C LEU A 55 -7.31 2.28 12.24
N LEU A 56 -6.79 3.35 11.64
CA LEU A 56 -5.36 3.61 11.49
C LEU A 56 -4.97 4.72 12.48
N SER A 57 -4.45 4.33 13.64
CA SER A 57 -4.06 5.29 14.69
C SER A 57 -2.66 5.80 14.44
N LEU A 58 -2.55 7.09 14.09
CA LEU A 58 -1.29 7.79 13.89
C LEU A 58 -1.25 9.05 14.76
N PRO A 59 -0.06 9.53 15.20
CA PRO A 59 0.09 10.81 15.91
C PRO A 59 -0.51 11.97 15.12
N ALA A 60 -1.00 12.99 15.83
CA ALA A 60 -1.66 14.15 15.22
C ALA A 60 -0.76 14.97 14.27
N ASP A 61 0.56 14.91 14.45
CA ASP A 61 1.58 15.56 13.63
C ASP A 61 2.08 14.68 12.47
N TYR A 62 1.54 13.45 12.32
CA TYR A 62 1.88 12.55 11.24
C TYR A 62 1.48 13.15 9.89
N ARG A 63 2.35 13.03 8.92
CA ARG A 63 2.15 13.56 7.57
C ARG A 63 1.78 12.45 6.60
N LEU A 64 0.98 12.81 5.60
CA LEU A 64 0.74 11.99 4.43
C LEU A 64 1.43 12.65 3.23
N LEU A 65 2.26 11.89 2.52
CA LEU A 65 2.91 12.33 1.29
C LEU A 65 2.40 11.50 0.12
N GLY A 66 1.58 12.09 -0.72
CA GLY A 66 1.14 11.44 -1.95
C GLY A 66 2.24 11.51 -3.01
N PHE A 67 2.64 10.36 -3.57
CA PHE A 67 3.69 10.28 -4.59
C PHE A 67 3.16 9.68 -5.88
N TYR A 68 3.43 10.33 -7.01
CA TYR A 68 2.91 9.92 -8.31
C TYR A 68 3.80 10.40 -9.47
N SER A 69 3.73 9.71 -10.60
CA SER A 69 4.36 10.18 -11.85
C SER A 69 3.45 11.15 -12.57
N LYS A 70 4.01 12.23 -13.09
CA LYS A 70 3.31 13.20 -13.96
C LYS A 70 2.65 12.57 -15.19
N ALA A 71 3.20 11.46 -15.67
CA ALA A 71 2.70 10.76 -16.86
C ALA A 71 1.46 9.89 -16.61
N GLN A 72 1.09 9.66 -15.34
CA GLN A 72 -0.11 8.86 -15.03
C GLN A 72 -1.38 9.52 -15.57
N ALA A 73 -2.33 8.69 -16.00
CA ALA A 73 -3.59 9.14 -16.58
C ALA A 73 -4.63 9.63 -15.55
N TYR A 74 -4.30 9.62 -14.26
CA TYR A 74 -5.21 10.05 -13.19
C TYR A 74 -5.27 11.57 -13.04
N ASP A 75 -6.46 12.09 -12.68
CA ASP A 75 -6.64 13.52 -12.38
C ASP A 75 -6.30 13.85 -10.93
N PHE A 76 -5.04 14.22 -10.69
CA PHE A 76 -4.59 14.66 -9.37
C PHE A 76 -5.03 16.09 -8.99
N GLN A 77 -5.73 16.81 -9.86
CA GLN A 77 -6.39 18.06 -9.48
C GLN A 77 -7.59 17.82 -8.54
N GLU A 78 -8.30 16.71 -8.71
CA GLU A 78 -9.32 16.29 -7.73
C GLU A 78 -8.71 16.07 -6.34
N SER A 79 -7.53 15.45 -6.29
CA SER A 79 -6.78 15.24 -5.04
C SER A 79 -6.37 16.56 -4.37
N ARG A 80 -5.84 17.53 -5.16
CA ARG A 80 -5.49 18.88 -4.67
C ARG A 80 -6.72 19.62 -4.18
N THR A 81 -7.85 19.48 -4.89
CA THR A 81 -9.13 20.07 -4.51
C THR A 81 -9.63 19.47 -3.20
N TYR A 82 -9.61 18.14 -3.05
CA TYR A 82 -9.97 17.47 -1.81
C TYR A 82 -9.12 17.95 -0.62
N ILE A 83 -7.78 17.98 -0.76
CA ILE A 83 -6.86 18.43 0.28
C ILE A 83 -7.22 19.85 0.76
N ARG A 84 -7.43 20.76 -0.19
CA ARG A 84 -7.77 22.15 0.09
C ARG A 84 -9.13 22.31 0.77
N GLU A 85 -10.18 21.68 0.22
CA GLU A 85 -11.56 21.83 0.69
C GLU A 85 -11.82 21.11 2.01
N ALA A 86 -11.17 19.97 2.23
CA ALA A 86 -11.25 19.25 3.50
C ALA A 86 -10.31 19.82 4.58
N GLY A 87 -9.50 20.87 4.27
CA GLY A 87 -8.57 21.48 5.22
C GLY A 87 -7.49 20.53 5.73
N LYS A 88 -7.10 19.51 4.95
CA LYS A 88 -6.12 18.47 5.34
C LYS A 88 -4.69 19.00 5.17
N LEU A 89 -4.24 19.91 6.03
CA LEU A 89 -2.94 20.56 5.95
C LEU A 89 -1.73 19.64 6.17
N ASN A 90 -1.96 18.45 6.70
CA ASN A 90 -0.94 17.41 6.89
C ASN A 90 -0.73 16.54 5.64
N ILE A 91 -1.43 16.79 4.53
CA ILE A 91 -1.28 16.06 3.27
C ILE A 91 -0.57 16.94 2.25
N THR A 92 0.51 16.42 1.66
CA THR A 92 1.24 17.05 0.56
C THR A 92 1.35 16.09 -0.62
N LEU A 93 1.59 16.61 -1.82
CA LEU A 93 1.77 15.82 -3.03
C LEU A 93 3.16 16.07 -3.62
N MET A 94 3.87 15.00 -3.93
CA MET A 94 5.16 14.96 -4.64
C MET A 94 4.95 14.37 -6.03
N GLU A 95 5.32 15.12 -7.05
CA GLU A 95 5.23 14.71 -8.44
C GLU A 95 6.63 14.38 -8.97
N CYS A 96 6.81 13.16 -9.49
CA CYS A 96 7.97 12.81 -10.28
C CYS A 96 7.70 13.22 -11.74
N ALA A 97 8.50 14.12 -12.27
CA ALA A 97 8.37 14.62 -13.65
C ALA A 97 8.88 13.62 -14.68
N GLU A 98 9.83 12.77 -14.29
CA GLU A 98 10.49 11.77 -15.10
C GLU A 98 9.72 10.44 -15.13
N GLN A 99 10.20 9.54 -15.98
CA GLN A 99 9.68 8.17 -16.09
C GLN A 99 10.84 7.17 -16.10
N PRO A 100 10.60 5.93 -15.61
CA PRO A 100 11.65 4.90 -15.60
C PRO A 100 12.17 4.52 -17.00
N GLY A 101 11.37 4.75 -18.05
CA GLY A 101 11.71 4.33 -19.41
C GLY A 101 11.82 2.80 -19.50
N GLU A 102 12.86 2.30 -20.21
CA GLU A 102 13.12 0.87 -20.36
C GLU A 102 13.80 0.25 -19.13
N ALA A 103 14.42 1.07 -18.27
CA ALA A 103 15.19 0.61 -17.11
C ALA A 103 14.32 0.50 -15.84
N VAL A 104 13.15 -0.14 -15.94
CA VAL A 104 12.23 -0.32 -14.80
C VAL A 104 12.92 -1.01 -13.62
N TYR A 105 13.82 -1.95 -13.88
CA TYR A 105 14.50 -2.78 -12.88
C TYR A 105 15.99 -2.43 -12.77
N GLY A 106 16.27 -1.15 -12.56
CA GLY A 106 17.62 -0.62 -12.41
C GLY A 106 17.60 0.88 -12.18
N GLU A 107 18.80 1.49 -12.11
CA GLU A 107 18.95 2.94 -12.06
C GLU A 107 18.30 3.59 -13.29
N ASN A 108 17.49 4.61 -13.06
CA ASN A 108 16.73 5.29 -14.10
C ASN A 108 16.46 6.76 -13.71
N PRO A 109 15.86 7.60 -14.58
CA PRO A 109 15.63 9.02 -14.27
C PRO A 109 14.83 9.30 -13.01
N CYS A 110 14.00 8.34 -12.52
CA CYS A 110 13.23 8.50 -11.29
C CYS A 110 14.01 8.11 -10.02
N SER A 111 15.20 7.52 -10.11
CA SER A 111 15.93 6.94 -8.95
C SER A 111 16.21 7.96 -7.85
N ALA A 112 16.50 9.23 -8.22
CA ALA A 112 16.72 10.30 -7.25
C ALA A 112 15.43 10.61 -6.47
N ASP A 113 14.29 10.74 -7.17
CA ASP A 113 12.98 11.00 -6.54
C ASP A 113 12.54 9.83 -5.65
N PHE A 114 12.82 8.57 -6.07
CA PHE A 114 12.56 7.37 -5.26
C PHE A 114 13.38 7.38 -3.97
N SER A 115 14.66 7.73 -4.05
CA SER A 115 15.54 7.83 -2.88
C SER A 115 15.10 8.95 -1.95
N GLU A 116 14.67 10.10 -2.49
CA GLU A 116 14.13 11.22 -1.72
C GLU A 116 12.82 10.84 -1.02
N ALA A 117 11.87 10.22 -1.73
CA ALA A 117 10.61 9.76 -1.18
C ALA A 117 10.82 8.75 -0.03
N PHE A 118 11.72 7.78 -0.21
CA PHE A 118 12.10 6.82 0.83
C PHE A 118 12.74 7.50 2.04
N ALA A 119 13.73 8.39 1.84
CA ALA A 119 14.43 9.07 2.93
C ALA A 119 13.53 9.99 3.77
N ASN A 120 12.44 10.50 3.19
CA ASN A 120 11.50 11.43 3.81
C ASN A 120 10.23 10.77 4.34
N SER A 121 10.16 9.43 4.40
CA SER A 121 9.00 8.70 4.90
C SER A 121 9.42 7.51 5.80
N ASP A 122 8.47 6.99 6.57
CA ASP A 122 8.67 5.84 7.46
C ASP A 122 8.03 4.57 6.88
N GLY A 123 7.21 4.73 5.85
CA GLY A 123 6.57 3.63 5.15
C GLY A 123 5.79 4.09 3.93
N VAL A 124 5.35 3.12 3.13
CA VAL A 124 4.60 3.36 1.89
C VAL A 124 3.43 2.40 1.74
N VAL A 125 2.30 2.92 1.23
CA VAL A 125 1.13 2.13 0.83
C VAL A 125 0.96 2.20 -0.68
N PHE A 126 0.91 1.03 -1.34
CA PHE A 126 0.55 0.84 -2.74
C PHE A 126 -0.89 0.35 -2.81
N PHE A 127 -1.76 1.12 -3.45
CA PHE A 127 -3.18 0.82 -3.54
C PHE A 127 -3.55 -0.11 -4.70
N GLY A 128 -4.77 -0.64 -4.62
CA GLY A 128 -5.41 -1.39 -5.69
C GLY A 128 -5.56 -0.61 -7.00
N GLY A 129 -5.85 -1.31 -8.08
CA GLY A 129 -5.99 -0.71 -9.40
C GLY A 129 -6.14 -1.74 -10.52
N PRO A 130 -6.02 -1.30 -11.79
CA PRO A 130 -6.16 -2.15 -12.97
C PRO A 130 -4.97 -3.09 -13.16
N ASP A 131 -5.06 -3.93 -14.19
CA ASP A 131 -4.10 -4.99 -14.46
C ASP A 131 -2.71 -4.49 -14.85
N ILE A 132 -1.69 -5.18 -14.35
CA ILE A 132 -0.28 -4.92 -14.68
C ILE A 132 0.00 -5.39 -16.11
N PRO A 133 0.70 -4.59 -16.95
CA PRO A 133 1.16 -5.03 -18.26
C PRO A 133 2.04 -6.29 -18.16
N PRO A 134 1.65 -7.42 -18.81
CA PRO A 134 2.41 -8.66 -18.74
C PRO A 134 3.84 -8.56 -19.28
N SER A 135 4.14 -7.56 -20.09
CA SER A 135 5.50 -7.25 -20.54
C SER A 135 6.46 -6.95 -19.38
N LEU A 136 5.96 -6.43 -18.24
CA LEU A 136 6.77 -6.16 -17.04
C LEU A 136 7.29 -7.43 -16.36
N TYR A 137 6.64 -8.58 -16.57
CA TYR A 137 7.06 -9.88 -16.05
C TYR A 137 7.30 -10.92 -17.16
N GLY A 138 7.60 -10.44 -18.38
CA GLY A 138 8.09 -11.26 -19.50
C GLY A 138 7.06 -12.17 -20.12
N GLN A 139 5.75 -11.90 -19.97
CA GLN A 139 4.67 -12.70 -20.52
C GLN A 139 3.91 -11.98 -21.65
N LYS A 140 3.20 -12.77 -22.47
CA LYS A 140 2.26 -12.25 -23.46
C LYS A 140 0.97 -11.85 -22.76
N THR A 141 0.31 -10.80 -23.27
CA THR A 141 -0.94 -10.29 -22.73
C THR A 141 -2.10 -11.21 -23.05
N ASN A 142 -2.81 -11.69 -22.01
CA ASN A 142 -4.07 -12.44 -22.16
C ASN A 142 -5.16 -11.48 -22.68
N LEU A 143 -6.12 -12.01 -23.45
CA LEU A 143 -7.22 -11.22 -23.99
C LEU A 143 -8.14 -10.61 -22.92
N LEU A 144 -8.14 -11.15 -21.70
CA LEU A 144 -8.93 -10.66 -20.56
C LEU A 144 -8.17 -9.64 -19.69
N THR A 145 -6.90 -9.37 -20.01
CA THR A 145 -6.09 -8.37 -19.26
C THR A 145 -6.45 -6.96 -19.72
N GLU A 146 -6.83 -6.08 -18.77
CA GLU A 146 -7.27 -4.71 -19.00
C GLU A 146 -6.25 -3.70 -18.46
N ILE A 147 -5.36 -3.21 -19.33
CA ILE A 147 -4.33 -2.21 -18.99
C ILE A 147 -4.90 -0.81 -19.25
N THR A 148 -5.03 0.00 -18.21
CA THR A 148 -5.59 1.37 -18.33
C THR A 148 -4.54 2.47 -18.23
N ASP A 149 -3.43 2.24 -17.52
CA ASP A 149 -2.37 3.23 -17.33
C ASP A 149 -0.99 2.56 -17.21
N TYR A 150 -0.30 2.46 -18.35
CA TYR A 150 1.05 1.89 -18.42
C TYR A 150 2.05 2.65 -17.54
N HIS A 151 1.93 3.96 -17.44
CA HIS A 151 2.88 4.80 -16.70
C HIS A 151 2.80 4.61 -15.18
N ARG A 152 1.60 4.39 -14.64
CA ARG A 152 1.43 4.02 -13.25
C ARG A 152 2.17 2.73 -12.93
N HIS A 153 1.96 1.70 -13.75
CA HIS A 153 2.52 0.37 -13.50
C HIS A 153 4.06 0.37 -13.57
N THR A 154 4.64 1.04 -14.56
CA THR A 154 6.10 1.13 -14.68
C THR A 154 6.71 1.93 -13.52
N PHE A 155 6.06 3.01 -13.09
CA PHE A 155 6.50 3.84 -11.98
C PHE A 155 6.45 3.09 -10.64
N GLU A 156 5.30 2.48 -10.31
CA GLU A 156 5.15 1.73 -9.06
C GLU A 156 6.03 0.48 -9.01
N ALA A 157 6.15 -0.27 -10.13
CA ALA A 157 7.04 -1.43 -10.22
C ALA A 157 8.52 -1.03 -10.07
N SER A 158 8.93 0.08 -10.68
CA SER A 158 10.29 0.59 -10.55
C SER A 158 10.59 1.05 -9.12
N PHE A 159 9.67 1.75 -8.47
CA PHE A 159 9.87 2.15 -7.07
C PHE A 159 9.95 0.94 -6.13
N LEU A 160 9.05 -0.04 -6.26
CA LEU A 160 9.12 -1.29 -5.48
C LEU A 160 10.42 -2.06 -5.74
N PHE A 161 10.91 -2.07 -6.99
CA PHE A 161 12.22 -2.64 -7.30
C PHE A 161 13.36 -1.89 -6.59
N HIS A 162 13.33 -0.55 -6.56
CA HIS A 162 14.32 0.23 -5.81
C HIS A 162 14.27 -0.04 -4.31
N LEU A 163 13.09 -0.28 -3.76
CA LEU A 163 12.91 -0.60 -2.36
C LEU A 163 13.42 -2.01 -2.01
N LEU A 164 13.09 -3.04 -2.82
CA LEU A 164 13.23 -4.46 -2.47
C LEU A 164 14.31 -5.20 -3.27
N GLY A 165 14.73 -4.67 -4.44
CA GLY A 165 15.48 -5.43 -5.43
C GLY A 165 14.62 -6.51 -6.10
N GLY A 166 15.24 -7.35 -6.94
CA GLY A 166 14.54 -8.41 -7.64
C GLY A 166 15.48 -9.32 -8.42
N HIS A 167 14.95 -10.43 -8.96
CA HIS A 167 15.69 -11.35 -9.82
C HIS A 167 16.11 -10.74 -11.15
N GLN A 168 15.44 -9.66 -11.58
CA GLN A 168 15.75 -8.99 -12.85
C GLN A 168 17.13 -8.33 -12.85
N ASN A 169 17.64 -7.94 -11.65
CA ASN A 169 18.97 -7.36 -11.48
C ASN A 169 19.51 -7.68 -10.08
N GLU A 170 20.18 -8.80 -9.94
CA GLU A 170 20.74 -9.30 -8.67
C GLU A 170 21.82 -8.40 -8.06
N ALA A 171 22.46 -7.56 -8.88
CA ALA A 171 23.53 -6.65 -8.43
C ALA A 171 22.98 -5.33 -7.87
N PHE A 172 21.68 -5.05 -8.01
CA PHE A 172 21.08 -3.82 -7.49
C PHE A 172 21.00 -3.86 -5.98
N ALA A 173 21.47 -2.79 -5.32
CA ALA A 173 21.38 -2.64 -3.86
C ALA A 173 20.05 -1.96 -3.48
N PRO A 174 19.10 -2.67 -2.86
CA PRO A 174 17.81 -2.11 -2.52
C PRO A 174 17.88 -1.08 -1.39
N LEU A 175 16.98 -0.08 -1.43
CA LEU A 175 16.92 0.99 -0.43
C LEU A 175 16.64 0.46 0.98
N LEU A 176 15.91 -0.65 1.13
CA LEU A 176 15.63 -1.26 2.41
C LEU A 176 16.90 -1.80 3.14
N GLU A 177 18.03 -1.95 2.46
CA GLU A 177 19.31 -2.23 3.14
C GLU A 177 19.72 -1.08 4.08
N GLN A 178 19.26 0.16 3.82
CA GLN A 178 19.55 1.34 4.63
C GLN A 178 18.56 1.49 5.81
N ASN A 179 17.33 0.96 5.66
CA ASN A 179 16.30 0.96 6.70
C ASN A 179 15.44 -0.32 6.59
N PRO A 180 15.88 -1.44 7.18
CA PRO A 180 15.17 -2.72 7.12
C PRO A 180 13.79 -2.72 7.78
N GLU A 181 13.52 -1.76 8.69
CA GLU A 181 12.25 -1.62 9.40
C GLU A 181 11.23 -0.75 8.64
N TYR A 182 11.59 -0.22 7.46
CA TYR A 182 10.69 0.59 6.65
C TYR A 182 9.43 -0.20 6.27
N LEU A 183 8.25 0.40 6.49
CA LEU A 183 6.97 -0.27 6.20
C LEU A 183 6.66 -0.24 4.71
N ILE A 184 6.32 -1.40 4.13
CA ILE A 184 5.73 -1.51 2.79
C ILE A 184 4.42 -2.29 2.87
N VAL A 185 3.32 -1.66 2.46
CA VAL A 185 2.01 -2.29 2.35
C VAL A 185 1.55 -2.27 0.90
N GLY A 186 1.31 -3.45 0.31
CA GLY A 186 0.69 -3.59 -1.02
C GLY A 186 -0.75 -4.10 -0.91
N ILE A 187 -1.72 -3.39 -1.49
CA ILE A 187 -3.13 -3.80 -1.49
C ILE A 187 -3.53 -4.16 -2.92
N CYS A 188 -4.04 -5.36 -3.15
CA CYS A 188 -4.51 -5.89 -4.43
C CYS A 188 -3.45 -5.71 -5.53
N LEU A 189 -3.60 -4.73 -6.44
CA LEU A 189 -2.56 -4.38 -7.41
C LEU A 189 -1.21 -4.12 -6.73
N GLY A 190 -1.17 -3.46 -5.57
CA GLY A 190 0.07 -3.19 -4.84
C GLY A 190 0.83 -4.46 -4.45
N MET A 191 0.12 -5.53 -4.01
CA MET A 191 0.73 -6.84 -3.77
C MET A 191 1.22 -7.48 -5.06
N GLN A 192 0.43 -7.42 -6.13
CA GLN A 192 0.81 -7.94 -7.45
C GLN A 192 2.04 -7.21 -8.01
N THR A 193 2.07 -5.88 -7.88
CA THR A 193 3.23 -5.07 -8.30
C THR A 193 4.47 -5.42 -7.48
N MET A 194 4.34 -5.66 -6.18
CA MET A 194 5.44 -6.12 -5.32
C MET A 194 6.00 -7.47 -5.82
N ASN A 195 5.14 -8.41 -6.15
CA ASN A 195 5.55 -9.71 -6.70
C ASN A 195 6.30 -9.55 -8.04
N VAL A 196 5.76 -8.73 -8.95
CA VAL A 196 6.38 -8.46 -10.26
C VAL A 196 7.70 -7.72 -10.10
N ALA A 197 7.76 -6.70 -9.26
CA ALA A 197 8.97 -5.90 -9.02
C ALA A 197 10.12 -6.75 -8.48
N THR A 198 9.83 -7.78 -7.70
CA THR A 198 10.84 -8.70 -7.16
C THR A 198 11.15 -9.90 -8.07
N GLY A 199 10.56 -9.95 -9.27
CA GLY A 199 10.85 -10.98 -10.29
C GLY A 199 9.86 -12.12 -10.35
N GLY A 200 8.72 -11.99 -9.68
CA GLY A 200 7.60 -12.93 -9.80
C GLY A 200 6.75 -12.68 -11.06
N THR A 201 5.76 -13.52 -11.27
CA THR A 201 4.80 -13.44 -12.38
C THR A 201 3.37 -13.40 -11.88
N LEU A 202 2.41 -13.17 -12.78
CA LEU A 202 0.99 -13.22 -12.46
C LEU A 202 0.28 -14.32 -13.25
N ILE A 203 -0.76 -14.86 -12.63
CA ILE A 203 -1.89 -15.51 -13.30
C ILE A 203 -2.79 -14.37 -13.75
N GLN A 204 -3.00 -14.24 -15.06
CA GLN A 204 -3.67 -13.11 -15.65
C GLN A 204 -5.19 -13.17 -15.59
N ASP A 205 -5.74 -14.36 -15.34
CA ASP A 205 -7.18 -14.56 -15.11
C ASP A 205 -7.43 -15.86 -14.33
N ILE A 206 -7.87 -15.71 -13.09
CA ILE A 206 -8.14 -16.82 -12.16
C ILE A 206 -9.20 -17.78 -12.72
N PRO A 207 -10.39 -17.33 -13.21
CA PRO A 207 -11.40 -18.24 -13.72
C PRO A 207 -10.90 -19.14 -14.82
N THR A 208 -10.27 -18.59 -15.85
CA THR A 208 -9.84 -19.36 -17.01
C THR A 208 -8.59 -20.20 -16.74
N GLN A 209 -7.59 -19.64 -16.05
CA GLN A 209 -6.28 -20.26 -15.91
C GLN A 209 -6.18 -21.23 -14.71
N ILE A 210 -6.94 -20.98 -13.63
CA ILE A 210 -6.94 -21.85 -12.44
C ILE A 210 -8.09 -22.84 -12.48
N TYR A 211 -9.31 -22.37 -12.83
CA TYR A 211 -10.53 -23.15 -12.69
C TYR A 211 -11.10 -23.66 -14.02
N GLY A 212 -10.53 -23.26 -15.17
CA GLY A 212 -10.99 -23.67 -16.48
C GLY A 212 -12.39 -23.17 -16.85
N GLN A 213 -12.84 -22.08 -16.21
CA GLN A 213 -14.14 -21.45 -16.44
C GLN A 213 -14.01 -20.46 -17.60
N SER A 214 -14.98 -20.46 -18.50
CA SER A 214 -14.99 -19.59 -19.68
C SER A 214 -16.21 -18.70 -19.78
N THR A 215 -17.18 -18.83 -18.86
CA THR A 215 -18.39 -18.00 -18.81
C THR A 215 -18.63 -17.47 -17.40
N VAL A 216 -19.38 -16.37 -17.33
CA VAL A 216 -19.79 -15.74 -16.07
C VAL A 216 -20.61 -16.69 -15.21
N GLU A 217 -21.51 -17.47 -15.84
CA GLU A 217 -22.36 -18.43 -15.13
C GLU A 217 -21.53 -19.52 -14.47
N GLN A 218 -20.49 -20.04 -15.16
CA GLN A 218 -19.56 -21.03 -14.55
C GLN A 218 -18.84 -20.44 -13.34
N ALA A 219 -18.42 -19.18 -13.42
CA ALA A 219 -17.79 -18.50 -12.28
C ALA A 219 -18.78 -18.25 -11.12
N LEU A 220 -20.06 -17.98 -11.42
CA LEU A 220 -21.11 -17.82 -10.42
C LEU A 220 -21.55 -19.15 -9.78
N ASP A 221 -21.41 -20.28 -10.48
CA ASP A 221 -21.71 -21.63 -9.98
C ASP A 221 -20.57 -22.22 -9.13
N ALA A 222 -19.38 -21.57 -9.14
CA ALA A 222 -18.26 -21.99 -8.31
C ALA A 222 -18.55 -21.85 -6.81
N ASN A 223 -17.76 -22.55 -5.97
CA ASN A 223 -17.81 -22.38 -4.53
C ASN A 223 -17.60 -20.87 -4.18
N ALA A 224 -18.33 -20.39 -3.19
CA ALA A 224 -18.23 -18.99 -2.78
C ALA A 224 -16.79 -18.60 -2.37
N ASP A 225 -16.03 -19.50 -1.76
CA ASP A 225 -14.65 -19.26 -1.35
C ASP A 225 -13.64 -19.23 -2.54
N ASP A 226 -14.06 -19.68 -3.74
CA ASP A 226 -13.23 -19.69 -4.95
C ASP A 226 -13.56 -18.53 -5.91
N ARG A 227 -14.43 -17.62 -5.46
CA ARG A 227 -14.79 -16.41 -6.21
C ARG A 227 -14.06 -15.19 -5.63
N HIS A 228 -13.21 -14.57 -6.45
CA HIS A 228 -12.36 -13.45 -6.02
C HIS A 228 -12.86 -12.07 -6.48
N ARG A 229 -14.06 -12.00 -7.07
CA ARG A 229 -14.78 -10.78 -7.41
C ARG A 229 -16.28 -11.04 -7.56
N ASN A 230 -17.07 -10.00 -7.63
CA ASN A 230 -18.51 -10.13 -7.87
C ASN A 230 -18.80 -10.27 -9.38
N TYR A 231 -18.87 -11.49 -9.87
CA TYR A 231 -19.13 -11.76 -11.30
C TYR A 231 -20.53 -11.38 -11.78
N TYR A 232 -21.49 -11.10 -10.90
CA TYR A 232 -22.78 -10.53 -11.30
C TYR A 232 -22.64 -9.18 -12.00
N THR A 233 -21.59 -8.40 -11.71
CA THR A 233 -21.31 -7.12 -12.37
C THR A 233 -21.09 -7.27 -13.88
N ASN A 234 -20.60 -8.42 -14.34
CA ASN A 234 -20.37 -8.72 -15.77
C ASN A 234 -21.67 -8.96 -16.56
N LEU A 235 -22.80 -9.18 -15.89
CA LEU A 235 -24.08 -9.38 -16.55
C LEU A 235 -24.78 -8.07 -16.93
N GLY A 236 -24.33 -6.91 -16.40
CA GLY A 236 -24.90 -5.59 -16.70
C GLY A 236 -26.37 -5.40 -16.27
N LEU A 237 -26.85 -6.19 -15.30
CA LEU A 237 -28.24 -6.19 -14.84
C LEU A 237 -28.54 -5.14 -13.78
N ASP A 238 -27.52 -4.69 -13.05
CA ASP A 238 -27.64 -3.76 -11.92
C ASP A 238 -26.30 -3.02 -11.75
N ASN A 239 -26.35 -1.70 -11.80
CA ASN A 239 -25.16 -0.86 -11.69
C ASN A 239 -24.76 -0.53 -10.23
N ASP A 240 -25.63 -0.84 -9.27
CA ASP A 240 -25.41 -0.55 -7.84
C ASP A 240 -24.76 -1.72 -7.11
N LEU A 241 -24.38 -2.78 -7.81
CA LEU A 241 -23.69 -3.92 -7.24
C LEU A 241 -22.29 -3.52 -6.74
N ILE A 242 -21.89 -4.02 -5.56
CA ILE A 242 -20.48 -3.93 -5.16
C ILE A 242 -19.61 -4.76 -6.10
N TRP A 243 -18.43 -4.25 -6.42
CA TRP A 243 -17.46 -4.93 -7.28
C TRP A 243 -16.81 -6.15 -6.62
N GLY A 244 -16.78 -6.16 -5.29
CA GLY A 244 -16.14 -7.19 -4.51
C GLY A 244 -17.06 -8.35 -4.15
N HIS A 245 -16.43 -9.45 -3.80
CA HIS A 245 -17.03 -10.64 -3.22
C HIS A 245 -16.36 -10.95 -1.88
N PHE A 246 -17.11 -11.47 -0.93
CA PHE A 246 -16.56 -11.93 0.35
C PHE A 246 -16.31 -13.43 0.31
N HIS A 247 -15.09 -13.83 0.60
CA HIS A 247 -14.68 -15.23 0.70
C HIS A 247 -13.72 -15.41 1.88
N ARG A 248 -13.54 -16.66 2.29
CA ARG A 248 -12.58 -16.98 3.35
C ARG A 248 -11.18 -17.15 2.78
N ILE A 249 -10.20 -16.81 3.62
CA ILE A 249 -8.80 -17.10 3.37
C ILE A 249 -8.25 -18.05 4.42
N LYS A 250 -7.21 -18.81 4.08
CA LYS A 250 -6.48 -19.70 4.98
C LYS A 250 -5.14 -19.09 5.32
N ILE A 251 -4.96 -18.66 6.57
CA ILE A 251 -3.71 -18.09 7.06
C ILE A 251 -2.74 -19.23 7.41
N THR A 252 -1.50 -19.13 6.93
CA THR A 252 -0.47 -20.18 7.08
C THR A 252 0.78 -19.70 7.83
N ALA A 253 1.00 -18.38 7.95
CA ALA A 253 2.16 -17.83 8.62
C ALA A 253 1.85 -17.43 10.08
N ASP A 254 2.68 -17.86 11.03
CA ASP A 254 2.53 -17.58 12.46
C ASP A 254 2.47 -16.07 12.75
N LYS A 255 3.24 -15.26 12.01
CA LYS A 255 3.23 -13.81 12.13
C LYS A 255 1.83 -13.22 11.92
N ILE A 256 1.11 -13.71 10.91
CA ILE A 256 -0.26 -13.26 10.61
C ILE A 256 -1.26 -13.88 11.57
N GLN A 257 -1.04 -15.12 12.00
CA GLN A 257 -1.88 -15.76 13.02
C GLN A 257 -1.87 -15.00 14.35
N ALA A 258 -0.73 -14.36 14.70
CA ALA A 258 -0.63 -13.54 15.90
C ALA A 258 -1.57 -12.33 15.93
N TRP A 259 -2.08 -11.89 14.77
CA TRP A 259 -3.08 -10.82 14.69
C TRP A 259 -4.51 -11.29 14.99
N ILE A 260 -4.72 -12.59 15.10
CA ILE A 260 -6.02 -13.20 15.28
C ILE A 260 -6.20 -13.53 16.77
N PRO A 261 -7.17 -12.91 17.47
CA PRO A 261 -7.48 -13.31 18.84
C PRO A 261 -7.81 -14.80 18.93
N PRO A 262 -7.50 -15.47 20.05
CA PRO A 262 -7.77 -16.90 20.22
C PRO A 262 -9.24 -17.30 20.05
N SER A 263 -10.15 -16.35 20.23
CA SER A 263 -11.60 -16.52 20.02
C SER A 263 -12.05 -16.42 18.57
N ASP A 264 -11.16 -15.96 17.69
CA ASP A 264 -11.52 -15.60 16.32
C ASP A 264 -11.18 -16.72 15.32
N SER A 265 -11.82 -16.65 14.16
CA SER A 265 -11.59 -17.60 13.07
C SER A 265 -10.22 -17.40 12.44
N THR A 266 -9.46 -18.50 12.27
CA THR A 266 -8.23 -18.52 11.47
C THR A 266 -8.51 -18.50 9.94
N HIS A 267 -9.78 -18.44 9.56
CA HIS A 267 -10.26 -18.35 8.19
C HIS A 267 -11.22 -17.15 8.06
N PRO A 268 -10.71 -15.90 8.20
CA PRO A 268 -11.55 -14.71 8.17
C PRO A 268 -12.15 -14.50 6.77
N PHE A 269 -13.36 -13.91 6.73
CA PHE A 269 -13.93 -13.39 5.50
C PHE A 269 -13.29 -12.07 5.14
N VAL A 270 -12.76 -11.98 3.92
CA VAL A 270 -12.14 -10.79 3.35
C VAL A 270 -12.89 -10.33 2.10
N LEU A 271 -12.71 -9.07 1.74
CA LEU A 271 -13.27 -8.51 0.51
C LEU A 271 -12.28 -8.62 -0.62
N SER A 272 -12.63 -9.30 -1.69
CA SER A 272 -11.79 -9.41 -2.90
C SER A 272 -12.49 -8.84 -4.13
N SER A 273 -11.69 -8.18 -4.98
CA SER A 273 -12.16 -7.56 -6.22
C SER A 273 -11.09 -7.68 -7.32
N HIS A 274 -10.60 -8.91 -7.51
CA HIS A 274 -9.53 -9.18 -8.47
C HIS A 274 -9.85 -10.43 -9.29
N HIS A 275 -9.35 -10.47 -10.52
CA HIS A 275 -9.36 -11.65 -11.36
C HIS A 275 -7.94 -12.14 -11.70
N GLN A 276 -6.91 -11.42 -11.29
CA GLN A 276 -5.51 -11.80 -11.36
C GLN A 276 -5.00 -12.26 -10.00
N ALA A 277 -3.93 -13.07 -10.00
CA ALA A 277 -3.26 -13.53 -8.78
C ALA A 277 -1.74 -13.66 -9.00
N ALA A 278 -0.98 -13.77 -7.90
CA ALA A 278 0.44 -14.10 -7.97
C ALA A 278 0.61 -15.51 -8.61
N GLY A 279 1.52 -15.59 -9.59
CA GLY A 279 1.96 -16.84 -10.22
C GLY A 279 3.22 -17.38 -9.53
N SER A 280 4.40 -17.27 -10.17
CA SER A 280 5.67 -17.49 -9.45
C SER A 280 5.93 -16.36 -8.46
N ILE A 281 6.49 -16.72 -7.31
CA ILE A 281 6.75 -15.74 -6.24
C ILE A 281 8.12 -15.09 -6.46
N GLY A 282 8.19 -13.77 -6.29
CA GLY A 282 9.39 -12.98 -6.45
C GLY A 282 10.41 -13.16 -5.33
N LYS A 283 11.60 -12.59 -5.52
CA LYS A 283 12.75 -12.70 -4.61
C LYS A 283 12.41 -12.22 -3.20
N GLY A 284 12.69 -13.05 -2.21
CA GLY A 284 12.50 -12.74 -0.80
C GLY A 284 11.05 -12.71 -0.33
N LEU A 285 10.07 -12.88 -1.22
CA LEU A 285 8.66 -12.98 -0.83
C LEU A 285 8.30 -14.42 -0.47
N VAL A 286 7.44 -14.59 0.53
CA VAL A 286 6.89 -15.88 0.95
C VAL A 286 5.38 -15.78 1.14
N VAL A 287 4.67 -16.87 0.84
CA VAL A 287 3.21 -16.94 0.98
C VAL A 287 2.84 -17.07 2.46
N ALA A 288 1.96 -16.18 2.92
CA ALA A 288 1.49 -16.12 4.30
C ALA A 288 -0.01 -16.47 4.44
N ALA A 289 -0.78 -16.39 3.36
CA ALA A 289 -2.15 -16.89 3.29
C ALA A 289 -2.52 -17.25 1.85
N THR A 290 -3.50 -18.15 1.72
CA THR A 290 -4.08 -18.57 0.43
C THR A 290 -5.61 -18.56 0.49
N GLY A 291 -6.26 -18.64 -0.67
CA GLY A 291 -7.66 -19.07 -0.74
C GLY A 291 -7.84 -20.44 -0.08
N MET A 292 -9.10 -20.81 0.21
CA MET A 292 -9.39 -22.05 0.95
C MET A 292 -8.92 -23.32 0.24
N ASP A 293 -8.85 -23.31 -1.08
CA ASP A 293 -8.37 -24.43 -1.89
C ASP A 293 -6.84 -24.43 -2.10
N GLY A 294 -6.14 -23.39 -1.61
CA GLY A 294 -4.68 -23.24 -1.66
C GLY A 294 -4.11 -22.77 -3.00
N LYS A 295 -4.94 -22.42 -4.00
CA LYS A 295 -4.46 -22.10 -5.35
C LYS A 295 -4.17 -20.61 -5.55
N VAL A 296 -4.88 -19.73 -4.88
CA VAL A 296 -4.73 -18.29 -4.99
C VAL A 296 -3.99 -17.75 -3.76
N VAL A 297 -2.92 -16.99 -3.99
CA VAL A 297 -2.17 -16.34 -2.92
C VAL A 297 -2.92 -15.09 -2.45
N GLU A 298 -3.17 -15.00 -1.15
CA GLU A 298 -3.96 -13.92 -0.54
C GLU A 298 -3.13 -12.95 0.32
N ILE A 299 -2.04 -13.44 0.92
CA ILE A 299 -1.08 -12.60 1.64
C ILE A 299 0.34 -13.07 1.30
N MET A 300 1.20 -12.11 1.02
CA MET A 300 2.66 -12.28 0.95
C MET A 300 3.35 -11.42 1.98
N ILE A 301 4.45 -11.93 2.57
CA ILE A 301 5.37 -11.20 3.43
C ILE A 301 6.79 -11.37 2.90
N HIS A 302 7.71 -10.53 3.35
CA HIS A 302 9.12 -10.67 2.99
C HIS A 302 9.89 -11.38 4.10
N GLU A 303 10.74 -12.36 3.73
CA GLU A 303 11.49 -13.18 4.69
C GLU A 303 12.54 -12.38 5.48
N LYS A 304 13.16 -11.37 4.87
CA LYS A 304 14.22 -10.53 5.44
C LYS A 304 13.70 -9.27 6.10
N TYR A 305 12.72 -8.59 5.49
CA TYR A 305 12.23 -7.28 5.94
C TYR A 305 10.91 -7.46 6.69
N PRO A 306 10.88 -7.23 8.01
CA PRO A 306 9.75 -7.62 8.86
C PRO A 306 8.46 -6.85 8.58
N ASN A 307 8.57 -5.65 8.02
CA ASN A 307 7.44 -4.75 7.82
C ASN A 307 7.00 -4.64 6.33
N VAL A 308 7.34 -5.65 5.53
CA VAL A 308 6.91 -5.75 4.12
C VAL A 308 5.80 -6.79 4.00
N ILE A 309 4.62 -6.34 3.55
CA ILE A 309 3.43 -7.18 3.43
C ILE A 309 2.58 -6.77 2.23
N GLY A 310 1.99 -7.76 1.57
CA GLY A 310 0.99 -7.57 0.52
C GLY A 310 -0.28 -8.35 0.82
N PHE A 311 -1.43 -7.70 0.60
CA PHE A 311 -2.78 -8.27 0.68
C PHE A 311 -3.39 -8.31 -0.71
N GLN A 312 -3.87 -9.46 -1.16
CA GLN A 312 -4.57 -9.56 -2.44
C GLN A 312 -6.01 -9.03 -2.33
N PHE A 313 -6.60 -9.13 -1.16
CA PHE A 313 -7.90 -8.58 -0.82
C PHE A 313 -7.82 -7.10 -0.40
N HIS A 314 -8.97 -6.48 -0.16
CA HIS A 314 -9.13 -5.07 0.16
C HIS A 314 -9.55 -4.87 1.61
N PRO A 315 -8.65 -4.52 2.56
CA PRO A 315 -9.02 -4.15 3.92
C PRO A 315 -9.44 -2.68 4.06
N GLU A 316 -9.25 -1.84 3.01
CA GLU A 316 -9.40 -0.39 3.10
C GLU A 316 -10.82 0.15 2.83
N PRO A 317 -11.77 -0.51 2.13
CA PRO A 317 -13.06 0.10 1.85
C PRO A 317 -13.84 0.47 3.11
N THR A 318 -14.32 1.72 3.15
CA THR A 318 -14.96 2.31 4.33
C THR A 318 -16.21 1.55 4.80
N TYR A 319 -16.92 0.90 3.88
CA TYR A 319 -18.11 0.12 4.20
C TYR A 319 -17.83 -1.16 5.00
N LEU A 320 -16.60 -1.63 5.08
CA LEU A 320 -16.21 -2.74 5.96
C LEU A 320 -16.34 -2.37 7.45
N TYR A 321 -16.38 -1.08 7.76
CA TYR A 321 -16.39 -0.53 9.11
C TYR A 321 -17.68 0.21 9.47
N ARG A 322 -18.70 0.11 8.61
CA ARG A 322 -19.97 0.84 8.74
C ARG A 322 -21.18 -0.08 8.75
N ALA A 323 -21.81 -0.24 9.91
CA ALA A 323 -23.03 -1.06 10.06
C ALA A 323 -24.26 -0.46 9.36
N ASP A 324 -24.27 0.86 9.14
CA ASP A 324 -25.35 1.58 8.46
C ASP A 324 -25.30 1.44 6.93
N GLN A 325 -24.13 1.06 6.35
CA GLN A 325 -23.96 0.92 4.91
C GLN A 325 -24.33 -0.49 4.45
N LYS A 326 -25.54 -0.65 3.90
CA LYS A 326 -26.01 -1.92 3.35
C LYS A 326 -25.47 -2.11 1.93
N LEU A 327 -25.14 -3.36 1.59
CA LEU A 327 -24.42 -3.73 0.37
C LEU A 327 -25.32 -4.51 -0.58
N ASN A 328 -25.20 -4.22 -1.86
CA ASN A 328 -25.91 -4.94 -2.93
C ASN A 328 -24.99 -5.96 -3.58
N PHE A 329 -25.23 -7.26 -3.33
CA PHE A 329 -24.39 -8.37 -3.80
C PHE A 329 -24.89 -9.04 -5.07
N GLN A 330 -26.21 -9.00 -5.30
CA GLN A 330 -26.86 -9.74 -6.37
C GLN A 330 -27.89 -8.85 -7.04
N PRO A 331 -28.02 -8.90 -8.39
CA PRO A 331 -29.00 -8.11 -9.09
C PRO A 331 -30.42 -8.46 -8.64
N LEU A 332 -31.27 -7.43 -8.65
CA LEU A 332 -32.71 -7.54 -8.32
C LEU A 332 -33.00 -8.00 -6.86
N LYS A 333 -31.99 -7.98 -5.99
CA LYS A 333 -32.17 -8.21 -4.55
C LYS A 333 -31.93 -6.91 -3.77
N PRO A 334 -32.72 -6.61 -2.73
CA PRO A 334 -32.50 -5.42 -1.94
C PRO A 334 -31.20 -5.50 -1.13
N ALA A 335 -30.47 -4.38 -1.06
CA ALA A 335 -29.35 -4.22 -0.15
C ALA A 335 -29.88 -4.11 1.29
N ASN A 336 -29.75 -5.17 2.08
CA ASN A 336 -30.31 -5.24 3.44
C ASN A 336 -29.29 -5.63 4.51
N GLN A 337 -28.07 -5.98 4.14
CA GLN A 337 -27.00 -6.37 5.06
C GLN A 337 -25.73 -5.56 4.79
N SER A 338 -25.07 -5.12 5.86
CA SER A 338 -23.71 -4.58 5.81
C SER A 338 -22.70 -5.71 5.95
N TYR A 339 -21.42 -5.40 5.72
CA TYR A 339 -20.34 -6.33 6.03
C TYR A 339 -20.36 -6.76 7.51
N ILE A 340 -20.61 -5.81 8.43
CA ILE A 340 -20.66 -6.07 9.86
C ILE A 340 -21.84 -7.00 10.23
N ASP A 341 -22.98 -6.86 9.56
CA ASP A 341 -24.11 -7.79 9.77
C ASP A 341 -23.76 -9.23 9.35
N LEU A 342 -22.94 -9.40 8.32
CA LEU A 342 -22.56 -10.70 7.76
C LEU A 342 -21.34 -11.31 8.48
N TYR A 343 -20.31 -10.51 8.69
CA TYR A 343 -18.97 -10.96 9.07
C TYR A 343 -18.35 -10.11 10.20
N GLY A 344 -19.21 -9.57 11.09
CA GLY A 344 -18.77 -8.80 12.24
C GLY A 344 -17.95 -9.64 13.24
N GLY A 345 -17.10 -8.99 14.00
CA GLY A 345 -16.30 -9.59 15.05
C GLY A 345 -15.34 -10.69 14.52
N ALA A 346 -15.43 -11.85 15.16
CA ALA A 346 -14.57 -13.02 14.93
C ALA A 346 -14.61 -13.57 13.48
N SER A 347 -15.66 -13.29 12.71
CA SER A 347 -15.84 -13.82 11.36
C SER A 347 -14.95 -13.10 10.32
N GLY A 348 -14.48 -11.86 10.59
CA GLY A 348 -13.67 -11.12 9.62
C GLY A 348 -13.38 -9.66 10.01
N GLU A 349 -14.31 -8.96 10.68
CA GLU A 349 -14.13 -7.54 11.01
C GLU A 349 -12.90 -7.30 11.89
N HIS A 350 -12.68 -8.10 12.94
CA HIS A 350 -11.53 -7.97 13.83
C HIS A 350 -10.23 -8.13 13.05
N PHE A 351 -10.16 -9.08 12.11
CA PHE A 351 -8.97 -9.30 11.29
C PHE A 351 -8.64 -8.05 10.46
N ASN A 352 -9.64 -7.45 9.78
CA ASN A 352 -9.42 -6.22 9.00
C ASN A 352 -8.98 -5.04 9.90
N ARG A 353 -9.55 -4.90 11.11
CA ARG A 353 -9.13 -3.88 12.08
C ARG A 353 -7.70 -4.10 12.55
N ASN A 354 -7.30 -5.34 12.80
CA ASN A 354 -5.96 -5.69 13.28
C ASN A 354 -4.88 -5.42 12.22
N ILE A 355 -5.21 -5.49 10.93
CA ILE A 355 -4.31 -5.03 9.85
C ILE A 355 -3.96 -3.55 10.06
N TRP A 356 -4.95 -2.69 10.24
CA TRP A 356 -4.73 -1.25 10.41
C TRP A 356 -4.06 -0.91 11.74
N ASN A 357 -4.40 -1.62 12.81
CA ASN A 357 -3.72 -1.47 14.11
C ASN A 357 -2.24 -1.80 13.97
N TRP A 358 -1.89 -2.92 13.34
CA TRP A 358 -0.50 -3.32 13.09
C TRP A 358 0.24 -2.28 12.24
N ILE A 359 -0.37 -1.74 11.19
CA ILE A 359 0.23 -0.66 10.38
C ILE A 359 0.50 0.56 11.25
N GLY A 360 -0.47 0.99 12.05
CA GLY A 360 -0.32 2.13 12.96
C GLY A 360 0.78 1.92 14.01
N GLU A 361 0.82 0.77 14.66
CA GLU A 361 1.85 0.39 15.64
C GLU A 361 3.25 0.38 15.00
N THR A 362 3.38 -0.21 13.80
CA THR A 362 4.66 -0.25 13.06
C THR A 362 5.20 1.14 12.74
N LEU A 363 4.32 2.08 12.40
CA LEU A 363 4.70 3.47 12.06
C LEU A 363 5.03 4.32 13.30
N MET A 364 4.71 3.86 14.52
CA MET A 364 5.02 4.56 15.77
C MET A 364 6.39 4.19 16.37
N HIS A 365 7.01 3.12 15.88
CA HIS A 365 8.32 2.62 16.31
C HIS A 365 9.42 2.92 15.28
#